data_e580d56de4c194dd7fdf78918d17b4ed
#
_entry.id   e580d56de4c194dd7fdf78918d17b4ed
#
_cell.length_a   1.000
_cell.length_b   1.000
_cell.length_c   1.000
_cell.angle_alpha   90.00
_cell.angle_beta   90.00
_cell.angle_gamma   90.00
#
_symmetry.space_group_name_H-M   'P 1'
#
loop_
_entity.id
_entity.type
_entity.pdbx_description
1 polymer ?
#
loop_
_entity_poly.entity_id
_entity_poly.type
_entity_poly.pdbx_seq_one_letter_code
_entity_poly.pdbx_strand_id
1 'polypeptide(L)'
;MKQQILFDNIIYSLQKSGGISSTWALLQKAMLNDYDYDYKFIEYKNAIKNIFRNSLELQPQCIISPNSILPVAINRYRKVKTPIIDESSIFHSSYYRSNTNKNIKSVVTVHDFIYERYITGISKTIHCRQKYSAINNADSIICVSQNTRKDLIHYIPGINKSKITVIYNGVSSDFCPIDDIQRSNRLLYVGSRSKYKNFELLIETIADTSYNLDICGTPLSQSEQKFLNKKIGANRYNVFSNIDNNSLNKIYNSALCLIYPSNYEGFGLPIIEAQQAGCPVIALNSSSIPEIIGETPLLMKFADKKSLLSTIKLLNSPSIIKEVIDSGKKNSLRFSAQSMTNAYKDIYNTLI
;
A
#
# COMPACT_ATOMS: atom_id res chain seq x y z
N MET A 1 6.49 -2.52 -34.22
CA MET A 1 5.79 -1.45 -33.45
C MET A 1 6.13 -1.64 -31.97
N LYS A 2 6.21 -0.56 -31.17
CA LYS A 2 6.39 -0.71 -29.72
C LYS A 2 5.11 -1.27 -29.12
N GLN A 3 5.26 -2.16 -28.15
CA GLN A 3 4.13 -2.69 -27.39
C GLN A 3 3.45 -1.57 -26.60
N GLN A 4 2.12 -1.54 -26.61
CA GLN A 4 1.37 -0.52 -25.89
C GLN A 4 0.87 -1.05 -24.54
N ILE A 5 1.11 -0.29 -23.46
CA ILE A 5 0.57 -0.54 -22.14
C ILE A 5 -0.44 0.54 -21.80
N LEU A 6 -1.67 0.10 -21.55
CA LEU A 6 -2.78 0.96 -21.20
C LEU A 6 -3.04 0.87 -19.68
N PHE A 7 -2.58 1.85 -18.94
CA PHE A 7 -2.80 1.97 -17.50
C PHE A 7 -4.15 2.62 -17.20
N ASP A 8 -5.00 1.93 -16.46
CA ASP A 8 -6.23 2.51 -15.90
C ASP A 8 -5.96 3.13 -14.53
N ASN A 9 -5.79 4.43 -14.51
CA ASN A 9 -5.39 5.22 -13.36
C ASN A 9 -6.55 5.61 -12.43
N ILE A 10 -7.61 4.79 -12.35
CA ILE A 10 -8.80 5.12 -11.55
C ILE A 10 -8.48 5.35 -10.08
N ILE A 11 -7.44 4.71 -9.55
CA ILE A 11 -7.06 4.84 -8.14
C ILE A 11 -6.75 6.29 -7.75
N TYR A 12 -6.15 7.08 -8.63
CA TYR A 12 -5.86 8.49 -8.35
C TYR A 12 -7.13 9.34 -8.19
N SER A 13 -8.24 8.87 -8.76
CA SER A 13 -9.53 9.52 -8.61
C SER A 13 -10.34 9.02 -7.40
N LEU A 14 -9.96 7.87 -6.83
CA LEU A 14 -10.60 7.27 -5.66
C LEU A 14 -9.94 7.66 -4.34
N GLN A 15 -8.68 8.06 -4.35
CA GLN A 15 -7.89 8.40 -3.17
C GLN A 15 -7.17 9.74 -3.38
N LYS A 16 -7.07 10.56 -2.34
CA LYS A 16 -6.16 11.73 -2.33
C LYS A 16 -4.71 11.30 -2.05
N SER A 17 -4.55 10.27 -1.23
CA SER A 17 -3.30 9.58 -0.92
C SER A 17 -3.61 8.17 -0.42
N GLY A 18 -2.67 7.21 -0.54
CA GLY A 18 -2.84 5.86 -0.03
C GLY A 18 -1.83 4.89 -0.62
N GLY A 19 -1.65 3.73 0.01
CA GLY A 19 -0.64 2.75 -0.38
C GLY A 19 -0.77 2.26 -1.83
N ILE A 20 -2.01 2.01 -2.32
CA ILE A 20 -2.21 1.59 -3.71
C ILE A 20 -1.77 2.70 -4.68
N SER A 21 -2.17 3.96 -4.44
CA SER A 21 -1.79 5.08 -5.31
C SER A 21 -0.28 5.39 -5.26
N SER A 22 0.36 5.22 -4.10
CA SER A 22 1.81 5.36 -3.95
C SER A 22 2.58 4.31 -4.78
N THR A 23 2.24 3.03 -4.60
CA THR A 23 2.88 1.93 -5.35
C THR A 23 2.62 2.04 -6.86
N TRP A 24 1.40 2.42 -7.24
CA TRP A 24 1.02 2.60 -8.64
C TRP A 24 1.82 3.73 -9.31
N ALA A 25 2.00 4.86 -8.61
CA ALA A 25 2.84 5.94 -9.10
C ALA A 25 4.32 5.55 -9.18
N LEU A 26 4.82 4.81 -8.19
CA LEU A 26 6.19 4.32 -8.19
C LEU A 26 6.47 3.41 -9.40
N LEU A 27 5.55 2.47 -9.70
CA LEU A 27 5.62 1.62 -10.88
C LEU A 27 5.63 2.45 -12.16
N GLN A 28 4.68 3.38 -12.30
CA GLN A 28 4.58 4.23 -13.51
C GLN A 28 5.81 5.11 -13.68
N LYS A 29 6.30 5.75 -12.62
CA LYS A 29 7.51 6.58 -12.66
C LYS A 29 8.73 5.81 -13.16
N ALA A 30 8.90 4.57 -12.69
CA ALA A 30 10.00 3.72 -13.14
C ALA A 30 9.82 3.27 -14.60
N MET A 31 8.58 3.02 -15.04
CA MET A 31 8.28 2.61 -16.41
C MET A 31 8.37 3.74 -17.43
N LEU A 32 8.06 4.99 -17.04
CA LEU A 32 8.17 6.14 -17.95
C LEU A 32 9.60 6.40 -18.47
N ASN A 33 10.60 5.91 -17.75
CA ASN A 33 11.99 5.95 -18.17
C ASN A 33 12.37 4.82 -19.15
N ASP A 34 11.43 3.94 -19.48
CA ASP A 34 11.64 2.82 -20.39
C ASP A 34 11.02 3.14 -21.75
N TYR A 35 11.85 3.12 -22.78
CA TYR A 35 11.45 3.46 -24.14
C TYR A 35 11.00 2.23 -24.98
N ASP A 36 10.94 1.04 -24.37
CA ASP A 36 10.56 -0.19 -25.08
C ASP A 36 9.03 -0.26 -25.30
N TYR A 37 8.25 0.48 -24.50
CA TYR A 37 6.80 0.51 -24.55
C TYR A 37 6.24 1.87 -24.95
N ASP A 38 5.02 1.86 -25.50
CA ASP A 38 4.16 3.05 -25.66
C ASP A 38 3.13 3.06 -24.52
N TYR A 39 3.13 4.10 -23.69
CA TYR A 39 2.27 4.18 -22.53
C TYR A 39 1.07 5.09 -22.78
N LYS A 40 -0.13 4.60 -22.44
CA LYS A 40 -1.35 5.39 -22.37
C LYS A 40 -1.99 5.29 -21.00
N PHE A 41 -2.58 6.38 -20.52
CA PHE A 41 -3.12 6.51 -19.19
C PHE A 41 -4.59 6.91 -19.24
N ILE A 42 -5.48 6.08 -18.71
CA ILE A 42 -6.91 6.42 -18.59
C ILE A 42 -7.12 7.13 -17.28
N GLU A 43 -7.47 8.42 -17.34
CA GLU A 43 -7.63 9.27 -16.16
C GLU A 43 -8.91 10.09 -16.17
N TYR A 44 -9.57 10.17 -15.02
CA TYR A 44 -10.67 11.10 -14.77
C TYR A 44 -10.14 12.45 -14.29
N LYS A 45 -10.90 13.54 -14.53
CA LYS A 45 -10.48 14.94 -14.24
C LYS A 45 -9.98 15.18 -12.81
N ASN A 46 -10.47 14.42 -11.82
CA ASN A 46 -10.06 14.58 -10.43
C ASN A 46 -8.81 13.76 -10.02
N ALA A 47 -8.19 13.03 -10.96
CA ALA A 47 -6.95 12.28 -10.69
C ALA A 47 -5.82 13.19 -10.19
N ILE A 48 -5.75 14.43 -10.68
CA ILE A 48 -4.78 15.46 -10.27
C ILE A 48 -4.87 15.86 -8.79
N LYS A 49 -5.93 15.47 -8.08
CA LYS A 49 -6.06 15.73 -6.63
C LYS A 49 -5.27 14.72 -5.79
N ASN A 50 -4.74 13.66 -6.41
CA ASN A 50 -3.90 12.67 -5.74
C ASN A 50 -2.45 13.17 -5.72
N ILE A 51 -1.82 13.17 -4.53
CA ILE A 51 -0.47 13.70 -4.33
C ILE A 51 0.59 12.95 -5.14
N PHE A 52 0.44 11.63 -5.28
CA PHE A 52 1.40 10.80 -6.02
C PHE A 52 1.22 10.95 -7.54
N ARG A 53 -0.04 11.15 -8.01
CA ARG A 53 -0.29 11.46 -9.43
C ARG A 53 0.38 12.77 -9.85
N ASN A 54 0.39 13.75 -8.95
CA ASN A 54 1.02 15.05 -9.24
C ASN A 54 2.54 14.96 -9.38
N SER A 55 3.17 13.94 -8.81
CA SER A 55 4.62 13.71 -8.97
C SER A 55 4.99 13.03 -10.29
N LEU A 56 3.99 12.62 -11.11
CA LEU A 56 4.21 12.02 -12.42
C LEU A 56 4.09 13.07 -13.52
N GLU A 57 5.15 13.23 -14.30
CA GLU A 57 5.19 14.11 -15.47
C GLU A 57 4.59 13.41 -16.69
N LEU A 58 3.28 13.13 -16.67
CA LEU A 58 2.61 12.51 -17.81
C LEU A 58 2.35 13.52 -18.91
N GLN A 59 2.77 13.17 -20.13
CA GLN A 59 2.51 14.01 -21.29
C GLN A 59 1.02 14.01 -21.65
N PRO A 60 0.41 15.17 -21.94
CA PRO A 60 -1.04 15.26 -22.21
C PRO A 60 -1.54 14.35 -23.34
N GLN A 61 -0.75 14.13 -24.39
CA GLN A 61 -1.10 13.22 -25.50
C GLN A 61 -1.14 11.74 -25.13
N CYS A 62 -0.58 11.38 -23.98
CA CYS A 62 -0.65 10.02 -23.45
C CYS A 62 -1.85 9.79 -22.54
N ILE A 63 -2.60 10.86 -22.19
CA ILE A 63 -3.74 10.78 -21.29
C ILE A 63 -5.03 10.64 -22.08
N ILE A 64 -5.77 9.58 -21.78
CA ILE A 64 -7.11 9.31 -22.31
C ILE A 64 -8.13 9.65 -21.25
N SER A 65 -8.92 10.70 -21.47
CA SER A 65 -9.99 11.09 -20.55
C SER A 65 -11.31 10.46 -20.96
N PRO A 66 -11.89 9.56 -20.15
CA PRO A 66 -13.18 8.96 -20.49
C PRO A 66 -14.29 10.01 -20.50
N ASN A 67 -15.08 10.06 -21.58
CA ASN A 67 -16.32 10.84 -21.65
C ASN A 67 -17.38 10.16 -20.77
N SER A 68 -17.37 10.42 -19.47
CA SER A 68 -18.37 9.89 -18.56
C SER A 68 -19.01 11.01 -17.74
N ILE A 69 -20.35 11.06 -17.79
CA ILE A 69 -21.18 11.95 -16.99
C ILE A 69 -21.31 11.42 -15.55
N LEU A 70 -21.06 10.12 -15.35
CA LEU A 70 -21.24 9.46 -14.07
C LEU A 70 -20.12 9.81 -13.08
N PRO A 71 -20.43 9.93 -11.78
CA PRO A 71 -19.43 10.06 -10.73
C PRO A 71 -18.41 8.92 -10.76
N VAL A 72 -17.16 9.20 -10.38
CA VAL A 72 -16.08 8.21 -10.34
C VAL A 72 -16.43 7.03 -9.42
N ALA A 73 -17.15 7.29 -8.33
CA ALA A 73 -17.63 6.26 -7.40
C ALA A 73 -18.54 5.20 -8.09
N ILE A 74 -19.23 5.55 -9.18
CA ILE A 74 -20.02 4.63 -10.00
C ILE A 74 -19.13 4.05 -11.10
N ASN A 75 -18.31 4.88 -11.74
CA ASN A 75 -17.41 4.45 -12.81
C ASN A 75 -16.43 3.37 -12.38
N ARG A 76 -16.03 3.33 -11.10
CA ARG A 76 -15.15 2.28 -10.57
C ARG A 76 -15.69 0.86 -10.76
N TYR A 77 -17.01 0.70 -10.83
CA TYR A 77 -17.68 -0.61 -11.02
C TYR A 77 -17.96 -0.95 -12.48
N ARG A 78 -17.66 -0.06 -13.42
CA ARG A 78 -17.92 -0.27 -14.84
C ARG A 78 -16.66 -0.77 -15.56
N LYS A 79 -16.88 -1.59 -16.61
CA LYS A 79 -15.79 -1.94 -17.52
C LYS A 79 -15.28 -0.71 -18.25
N VAL A 80 -14.00 -0.70 -18.52
CA VAL A 80 -13.35 0.37 -19.28
C VAL A 80 -13.59 0.13 -20.76
N LYS A 81 -14.11 1.14 -21.45
CA LYS A 81 -14.18 1.14 -22.92
C LYS A 81 -12.87 1.73 -23.43
N THR A 82 -12.00 0.88 -23.95
CA THR A 82 -10.75 1.34 -24.57
C THR A 82 -11.03 1.83 -25.98
N PRO A 83 -10.32 2.86 -26.46
CA PRO A 83 -10.30 3.16 -27.88
C PRO A 83 -9.80 1.94 -28.66
N ILE A 84 -10.00 1.92 -29.98
CA ILE A 84 -9.43 0.88 -30.86
C ILE A 84 -7.92 0.96 -30.75
N ILE A 85 -7.32 -0.04 -30.14
CA ILE A 85 -5.89 -0.14 -29.87
C ILE A 85 -5.45 -1.46 -30.50
N ASP A 86 -4.20 -1.55 -30.91
CA ASP A 86 -3.58 -2.74 -31.46
C ASP A 86 -3.80 -3.97 -30.55
N GLU A 87 -4.02 -5.13 -31.17
CA GLU A 87 -4.25 -6.40 -30.46
C GLU A 87 -3.05 -6.81 -29.55
N SER A 88 -1.87 -6.25 -29.82
CA SER A 88 -0.67 -6.41 -28.99
C SER A 88 -0.68 -5.58 -27.70
N SER A 89 -1.77 -4.84 -27.39
CA SER A 89 -1.84 -3.98 -26.21
C SER A 89 -2.17 -4.75 -24.94
N ILE A 90 -1.63 -4.25 -23.81
CA ILE A 90 -1.93 -4.77 -22.48
C ILE A 90 -2.75 -3.73 -21.70
N PHE A 91 -3.85 -4.15 -21.10
CA PHE A 91 -4.63 -3.36 -20.15
C PHE A 91 -4.28 -3.74 -18.72
N HIS A 92 -3.84 -2.77 -17.93
CA HIS A 92 -3.56 -2.98 -16.51
C HIS A 92 -4.31 -1.95 -15.66
N SER A 93 -5.24 -2.42 -14.83
CA SER A 93 -6.04 -1.55 -13.96
C SER A 93 -5.45 -1.44 -12.56
N SER A 94 -5.39 -0.22 -12.04
CA SER A 94 -5.01 0.06 -10.66
C SER A 94 -6.04 -0.43 -9.62
N TYR A 95 -7.29 -0.75 -10.05
CA TYR A 95 -8.35 -1.13 -9.11
C TYR A 95 -9.47 -1.98 -9.73
N TYR A 96 -9.27 -3.27 -9.90
CA TYR A 96 -10.27 -4.30 -10.24
C TYR A 96 -11.27 -3.93 -11.35
N ARG A 97 -10.83 -3.22 -12.39
CA ARG A 97 -11.65 -2.95 -13.57
C ARG A 97 -11.23 -3.83 -14.73
N SER A 98 -12.20 -4.29 -15.50
CA SER A 98 -11.98 -5.06 -16.70
C SER A 98 -12.15 -4.19 -17.93
N ASN A 99 -11.50 -4.55 -19.03
CA ASN A 99 -11.70 -3.96 -20.35
C ASN A 99 -12.94 -4.53 -21.04
N THR A 100 -13.56 -3.76 -21.95
CA THR A 100 -14.63 -4.25 -22.83
C THR A 100 -14.10 -4.99 -24.04
N ASN A 101 -12.88 -4.64 -24.51
CA ASN A 101 -12.23 -5.30 -25.63
C ASN A 101 -11.57 -6.60 -25.15
N LYS A 102 -12.04 -7.74 -25.66
CA LYS A 102 -11.54 -9.07 -25.27
C LYS A 102 -10.24 -9.47 -25.97
N ASN A 103 -9.86 -8.76 -27.03
CA ASN A 103 -8.63 -9.04 -27.79
C ASN A 103 -7.39 -8.46 -27.08
N ILE A 104 -7.58 -7.54 -26.14
CA ILE A 104 -6.50 -6.93 -25.36
C ILE A 104 -6.22 -7.77 -24.12
N LYS A 105 -4.96 -8.10 -23.89
CA LYS A 105 -4.51 -8.82 -22.69
C LYS A 105 -4.73 -7.99 -21.45
N SER A 106 -5.18 -8.62 -20.38
CA SER A 106 -5.52 -7.95 -19.11
C SER A 106 -4.67 -8.45 -17.97
N VAL A 107 -4.08 -7.51 -17.23
CA VAL A 107 -3.35 -7.75 -15.99
C VAL A 107 -4.15 -7.16 -14.82
N VAL A 108 -4.24 -7.90 -13.72
CA VAL A 108 -4.86 -7.42 -12.49
C VAL A 108 -3.91 -7.58 -11.30
N THR A 109 -3.78 -6.52 -10.51
CA THR A 109 -3.04 -6.58 -9.23
C THR A 109 -4.03 -6.74 -8.07
N VAL A 110 -3.82 -7.79 -7.27
CA VAL A 110 -4.61 -8.12 -6.08
C VAL A 110 -3.87 -7.60 -4.86
N HIS A 111 -4.45 -6.57 -4.21
CA HIS A 111 -3.82 -5.87 -3.10
C HIS A 111 -4.10 -6.51 -1.74
N ASP A 112 -5.31 -6.97 -1.50
CA ASP A 112 -5.75 -7.53 -0.21
C ASP A 112 -7.09 -8.28 -0.33
N PHE A 113 -7.54 -8.87 0.79
CA PHE A 113 -8.86 -9.46 0.97
C PHE A 113 -9.60 -8.88 2.19
N ILE A 114 -9.40 -7.57 2.44
CA ILE A 114 -10.02 -6.83 3.56
C ILE A 114 -11.54 -6.88 3.48
N TYR A 115 -12.12 -6.70 2.29
CA TYR A 115 -13.56 -6.73 2.11
C TYR A 115 -14.16 -8.10 2.45
N GLU A 116 -13.49 -9.18 2.08
CA GLU A 116 -13.91 -10.54 2.36
C GLU A 116 -13.88 -10.86 3.86
N ARG A 117 -12.92 -10.28 4.59
CA ARG A 117 -12.65 -10.58 6.00
C ARG A 117 -13.41 -9.68 6.97
N TYR A 118 -13.48 -8.38 6.68
CA TYR A 118 -13.88 -7.37 7.68
C TYR A 118 -15.08 -6.52 7.29
N ILE A 119 -15.49 -6.54 6.04
CA ILE A 119 -16.66 -5.78 5.58
C ILE A 119 -17.87 -6.72 5.47
N THR A 120 -19.06 -6.19 5.75
CA THR A 120 -20.34 -6.92 5.66
C THR A 120 -21.34 -6.17 4.80
N GLY A 121 -22.45 -6.83 4.46
CA GLY A 121 -23.58 -6.22 3.73
C GLY A 121 -23.32 -6.02 2.23
N ILE A 122 -24.12 -5.16 1.61
CA ILE A 122 -24.19 -4.95 0.16
C ILE A 122 -22.84 -4.46 -0.41
N SER A 123 -22.14 -3.60 0.31
CA SER A 123 -20.85 -3.08 -0.15
C SER A 123 -19.79 -4.18 -0.33
N LYS A 124 -19.77 -5.19 0.55
CA LYS A 124 -18.95 -6.40 0.39
C LYS A 124 -19.31 -7.13 -0.90
N THR A 125 -20.60 -7.42 -1.08
CA THR A 125 -21.07 -8.19 -2.23
C THR A 125 -20.71 -7.53 -3.55
N ILE A 126 -20.93 -6.21 -3.67
CA ILE A 126 -20.61 -5.46 -4.89
C ILE A 126 -19.09 -5.46 -5.13
N HIS A 127 -18.29 -5.16 -4.11
CA HIS A 127 -16.83 -5.13 -4.24
C HIS A 127 -16.25 -6.51 -4.60
N CYS A 128 -16.67 -7.57 -3.89
CA CYS A 128 -16.18 -8.92 -4.17
C CYS A 128 -16.58 -9.40 -5.56
N ARG A 129 -17.82 -9.12 -6.02
CA ARG A 129 -18.24 -9.42 -7.39
C ARG A 129 -17.35 -8.75 -8.43
N GLN A 130 -17.06 -7.45 -8.25
CA GLN A 130 -16.18 -6.71 -9.15
C GLN A 130 -14.78 -7.31 -9.15
N LYS A 131 -14.18 -7.51 -7.97
CA LYS A 131 -12.83 -8.05 -7.81
C LYS A 131 -12.71 -9.45 -8.43
N TYR A 132 -13.65 -10.35 -8.13
CA TYR A 132 -13.63 -11.71 -8.66
C TYR A 132 -13.86 -11.73 -10.18
N SER A 133 -14.71 -10.85 -10.69
CA SER A 133 -14.89 -10.72 -12.14
C SER A 133 -13.61 -10.24 -12.82
N ALA A 134 -12.92 -9.24 -12.27
CA ALA A 134 -11.66 -8.76 -12.82
C ALA A 134 -10.58 -9.86 -12.80
N ILE A 135 -10.45 -10.59 -11.69
CA ILE A 135 -9.48 -11.67 -11.51
C ILE A 135 -9.75 -12.83 -12.48
N ASN A 136 -10.99 -13.29 -12.57
CA ASN A 136 -11.35 -14.43 -13.44
C ASN A 136 -11.17 -14.13 -14.94
N ASN A 137 -11.30 -12.87 -15.34
CA ASN A 137 -11.14 -12.45 -16.74
C ASN A 137 -9.72 -11.99 -17.07
N ALA A 138 -8.79 -11.95 -16.10
CA ALA A 138 -7.42 -11.55 -16.36
C ALA A 138 -6.61 -12.66 -17.04
N ASP A 139 -5.68 -12.26 -17.91
CA ASP A 139 -4.68 -13.13 -18.51
C ASP A 139 -3.54 -13.38 -17.53
N SER A 140 -3.17 -12.39 -16.71
CA SER A 140 -2.20 -12.52 -15.63
C SER A 140 -2.71 -11.85 -14.34
N ILE A 141 -2.43 -12.49 -13.21
CA ILE A 141 -2.85 -12.07 -11.87
C ILE A 141 -1.62 -11.86 -11.01
N ILE A 142 -1.43 -10.65 -10.53
CA ILE A 142 -0.32 -10.30 -9.66
C ILE A 142 -0.85 -10.21 -8.22
N CYS A 143 -0.22 -10.94 -7.29
CA CYS A 143 -0.47 -10.83 -5.86
C CYS A 143 0.68 -10.09 -5.20
N VAL A 144 0.38 -9.11 -4.35
CA VAL A 144 1.40 -8.26 -3.70
C VAL A 144 2.17 -8.97 -2.59
N SER A 145 1.75 -10.18 -2.20
CA SER A 145 2.43 -11.01 -1.19
C SER A 145 2.04 -12.48 -1.33
N GLN A 146 2.82 -13.38 -0.71
CA GLN A 146 2.46 -14.81 -0.63
C GLN A 146 1.17 -15.00 0.18
N ASN A 147 0.95 -14.17 1.20
CA ASN A 147 -0.31 -14.20 1.95
C ASN A 147 -1.49 -13.83 1.04
N THR A 148 -1.38 -12.79 0.22
CA THR A 148 -2.43 -12.40 -0.73
C THR A 148 -2.68 -13.51 -1.77
N ARG A 149 -1.62 -14.21 -2.21
CA ARG A 149 -1.76 -15.40 -3.07
C ARG A 149 -2.52 -16.54 -2.38
N LYS A 150 -2.24 -16.82 -1.11
CA LYS A 150 -2.97 -17.82 -0.31
C LYS A 150 -4.45 -17.46 -0.19
N ASP A 151 -4.73 -16.19 0.13
CA ASP A 151 -6.10 -15.68 0.22
C ASP A 151 -6.83 -15.75 -1.12
N LEU A 152 -6.16 -15.40 -2.23
CA LEU A 152 -6.72 -15.51 -3.57
C LEU A 152 -7.19 -16.94 -3.86
N ILE A 153 -6.36 -17.92 -3.60
CA ILE A 153 -6.69 -19.33 -3.83
C ILE A 153 -7.81 -19.81 -2.89
N HIS A 154 -7.86 -19.28 -1.67
CA HIS A 154 -8.91 -19.59 -0.70
C HIS A 154 -10.28 -19.02 -1.11
N TYR A 155 -10.33 -17.73 -1.48
CA TYR A 155 -11.59 -17.05 -1.79
C TYR A 155 -12.11 -17.27 -3.20
N ILE A 156 -11.25 -17.68 -4.13
CA ILE A 156 -11.60 -18.00 -5.52
C ILE A 156 -11.13 -19.44 -5.83
N PRO A 157 -11.81 -20.46 -5.28
CA PRO A 157 -11.48 -21.84 -5.56
C PRO A 157 -11.66 -22.13 -7.06
N GLY A 158 -10.70 -22.83 -7.66
CA GLY A 158 -10.70 -23.14 -9.10
C GLY A 158 -9.99 -22.11 -9.98
N ILE A 159 -9.45 -21.02 -9.41
CA ILE A 159 -8.61 -20.10 -10.17
C ILE A 159 -7.40 -20.83 -10.79
N ASN A 160 -7.10 -20.52 -12.04
CA ASN A 160 -5.91 -21.08 -12.70
C ASN A 160 -4.64 -20.53 -12.05
N LYS A 161 -3.95 -21.40 -11.29
CA LYS A 161 -2.75 -21.04 -10.52
C LYS A 161 -1.55 -20.65 -11.41
N SER A 162 -1.52 -21.09 -12.67
CA SER A 162 -0.44 -20.73 -13.61
C SER A 162 -0.45 -19.28 -14.02
N LYS A 163 -1.61 -18.59 -13.86
CA LYS A 163 -1.75 -17.14 -14.10
C LYS A 163 -1.31 -16.28 -12.93
N ILE A 164 -0.99 -16.86 -11.76
CA ILE A 164 -0.73 -16.13 -10.53
C ILE A 164 0.76 -15.97 -10.30
N THR A 165 1.22 -14.74 -10.26
CA THR A 165 2.60 -14.37 -9.90
C THR A 165 2.58 -13.50 -8.64
N VAL A 166 3.55 -13.70 -7.75
CA VAL A 166 3.76 -12.81 -6.60
C VAL A 166 4.81 -11.78 -6.97
N ILE A 167 4.42 -10.51 -6.93
CA ILE A 167 5.34 -9.38 -7.11
C ILE A 167 5.17 -8.48 -5.89
N TYR A 168 6.20 -8.40 -5.07
CA TYR A 168 6.20 -7.51 -3.91
C TYR A 168 6.19 -6.05 -4.33
N ASN A 169 5.49 -5.21 -3.56
CA ASN A 169 5.52 -3.77 -3.78
C ASN A 169 6.92 -3.22 -3.53
N GLY A 170 7.34 -2.28 -4.37
CA GLY A 170 8.57 -1.53 -4.18
C GLY A 170 8.41 -0.41 -3.15
N VAL A 171 9.51 -0.02 -2.55
CA VAL A 171 9.61 1.16 -1.67
C VAL A 171 10.29 2.30 -2.43
N SER A 172 9.84 3.54 -2.19
CA SER A 172 10.45 4.74 -2.78
C SER A 172 11.81 5.02 -2.19
N SER A 173 12.75 5.51 -3.02
CA SER A 173 14.04 6.03 -2.57
C SER A 173 13.93 7.30 -1.71
N ASP A 174 12.76 7.92 -1.63
CA ASP A 174 12.49 9.05 -0.74
C ASP A 174 12.66 8.67 0.75
N PHE A 175 12.47 7.37 1.07
CA PHE A 175 12.70 6.85 2.41
C PHE A 175 14.17 6.46 2.56
N CYS A 176 14.88 7.19 3.39
CA CYS A 176 16.31 6.97 3.65
C CYS A 176 16.67 7.48 5.04
N PRO A 177 17.76 7.02 5.63
CA PRO A 177 18.32 7.64 6.84
C PRO A 177 18.65 9.10 6.59
N ILE A 178 18.38 9.94 7.58
CA ILE A 178 18.75 11.36 7.58
C ILE A 178 19.73 11.56 8.74
N ASP A 179 20.92 12.05 8.39
CA ASP A 179 21.93 12.40 9.39
C ASP A 179 21.42 13.54 10.27
N ASP A 180 21.92 13.61 11.51
CA ASP A 180 21.62 14.65 12.51
C ASP A 180 20.17 14.68 13.05
N ILE A 181 19.27 13.78 12.65
CA ILE A 181 17.96 13.65 13.29
C ILE A 181 18.09 12.73 14.51
N GLN A 182 17.91 13.31 15.69
CA GLN A 182 17.85 12.54 16.94
C GLN A 182 16.47 11.88 17.10
N ARG A 183 16.47 10.60 17.48
CA ARG A 183 15.24 9.91 17.86
C ARG A 183 14.65 10.49 19.14
N SER A 184 13.35 10.69 19.10
CA SER A 184 12.57 11.13 20.24
C SER A 184 11.93 9.93 20.96
N ASN A 185 11.23 10.17 22.08
CA ASN A 185 10.41 9.16 22.75
C ASN A 185 9.01 9.02 22.14
N ARG A 186 8.83 9.45 20.88
CA ARG A 186 7.53 9.40 20.20
C ARG A 186 7.38 8.10 19.43
N LEU A 187 6.28 7.41 19.67
CA LEU A 187 5.85 6.27 18.86
C LEU A 187 5.18 6.80 17.59
N LEU A 188 5.25 6.04 16.52
CA LEU A 188 4.62 6.40 15.25
C LEU A 188 3.56 5.37 14.89
N TYR A 189 2.40 5.84 14.42
CA TYR A 189 1.37 5.04 13.78
C TYR A 189 1.08 5.57 12.38
N VAL A 190 1.11 4.71 11.37
CA VAL A 190 0.88 5.09 9.97
C VAL A 190 -0.28 4.25 9.39
N GLY A 191 -1.32 4.91 8.94
CA GLY A 191 -2.44 4.27 8.24
C GLY A 191 -3.83 4.68 8.72
N SER A 192 -4.84 3.94 8.24
CA SER A 192 -6.22 4.10 8.70
C SER A 192 -6.38 3.53 10.11
N ARG A 193 -7.36 4.02 10.84
CA ARG A 193 -7.66 3.56 12.20
C ARG A 193 -8.82 2.55 12.23
N SER A 194 -8.94 1.76 11.16
CA SER A 194 -9.91 0.66 11.09
C SER A 194 -9.68 -0.35 12.21
N LYS A 195 -10.77 -0.97 12.72
CA LYS A 195 -10.74 -1.86 13.88
C LYS A 195 -9.67 -2.97 13.79
N TYR A 196 -9.50 -3.58 12.62
CA TYR A 196 -8.51 -4.65 12.41
C TYR A 196 -7.04 -4.17 12.48
N LYS A 197 -6.79 -2.84 12.45
CA LYS A 197 -5.46 -2.26 12.61
C LYS A 197 -5.08 -1.99 14.07
N ASN A 198 -5.95 -2.31 15.02
CA ASN A 198 -5.71 -2.28 16.46
C ASN A 198 -5.17 -0.93 16.98
N PHE A 199 -5.62 0.19 16.40
CA PHE A 199 -5.23 1.52 16.86
C PHE A 199 -5.62 1.78 18.32
N GLU A 200 -6.81 1.32 18.74
CA GLU A 200 -7.28 1.46 20.11
C GLU A 200 -6.37 0.72 21.11
N LEU A 201 -5.87 -0.47 20.73
CA LEU A 201 -4.90 -1.21 21.55
C LEU A 201 -3.63 -0.38 21.82
N LEU A 202 -3.10 0.31 20.78
CA LEU A 202 -1.95 1.20 20.95
C LEU A 202 -2.27 2.31 21.96
N ILE A 203 -3.40 3.01 21.81
CA ILE A 203 -3.78 4.12 22.70
C ILE A 203 -3.95 3.64 24.13
N GLU A 204 -4.62 2.51 24.31
CA GLU A 204 -4.82 1.92 25.65
C GLU A 204 -3.52 1.41 26.28
N THR A 205 -2.54 1.00 25.47
CA THR A 205 -1.24 0.55 25.97
C THR A 205 -0.40 1.72 26.47
N ILE A 206 -0.43 2.86 25.76
CA ILE A 206 0.40 4.01 26.10
C ILE A 206 -0.26 4.97 27.12
N ALA A 207 -1.53 4.75 27.46
CA ALA A 207 -2.26 5.61 28.38
C ALA A 207 -1.54 5.81 29.72
N ASP A 208 -0.99 4.71 30.26
CA ASP A 208 -0.30 4.69 31.55
C ASP A 208 1.24 4.79 31.43
N THR A 209 1.73 5.34 30.31
CA THR A 209 3.17 5.52 30.03
C THR A 209 3.48 6.99 29.72
N SER A 210 4.78 7.32 29.61
CA SER A 210 5.25 8.65 29.21
C SER A 210 5.44 8.80 27.70
N TYR A 211 5.16 7.78 26.88
CA TYR A 211 5.32 7.86 25.43
C TYR A 211 4.34 8.85 24.80
N ASN A 212 4.82 9.60 23.83
CA ASN A 212 4.02 10.43 22.95
C ASN A 212 3.75 9.70 21.63
N LEU A 213 2.77 10.16 20.86
CA LEU A 213 2.34 9.51 19.64
C LEU A 213 2.28 10.48 18.47
N ASP A 214 2.86 10.08 17.34
CA ASP A 214 2.63 10.69 16.03
C ASP A 214 1.71 9.80 15.20
N ILE A 215 0.66 10.38 14.64
CA ILE A 215 -0.36 9.67 13.87
C ILE A 215 -0.33 10.21 12.43
N CYS A 216 0.12 9.40 11.48
CA CYS A 216 0.09 9.73 10.06
C CYS A 216 -1.08 9.02 9.38
N GLY A 217 -2.02 9.78 8.81
CA GLY A 217 -3.19 9.21 8.14
C GLY A 217 -4.27 10.24 7.84
N THR A 218 -5.52 9.79 7.79
CA THR A 218 -6.66 10.70 7.61
C THR A 218 -6.85 11.58 8.84
N PRO A 219 -7.42 12.80 8.71
CA PRO A 219 -7.78 13.64 9.86
C PRO A 219 -8.61 12.87 10.88
N LEU A 220 -8.48 13.24 12.16
CA LEU A 220 -9.28 12.63 13.22
C LEU A 220 -10.74 13.07 13.09
N SER A 221 -11.66 12.14 13.30
CA SER A 221 -13.05 12.48 13.60
C SER A 221 -13.18 13.08 15.00
N GLN A 222 -14.28 13.79 15.27
CA GLN A 222 -14.54 14.35 16.60
C GLN A 222 -14.57 13.26 17.70
N SER A 223 -15.09 12.06 17.39
CA SER A 223 -15.13 10.94 18.32
C SER A 223 -13.73 10.40 18.64
N GLU A 224 -12.88 10.26 17.63
CA GLU A 224 -11.49 9.84 17.80
C GLU A 224 -10.70 10.87 18.62
N GLN A 225 -10.88 12.16 18.36
CA GLN A 225 -10.23 13.22 19.11
C GLN A 225 -10.65 13.22 20.60
N LYS A 226 -11.96 13.06 20.87
CA LYS A 226 -12.45 12.92 22.25
C LYS A 226 -11.87 11.68 22.95
N PHE A 227 -11.79 10.56 22.24
CA PHE A 227 -11.20 9.33 22.75
C PHE A 227 -9.72 9.51 23.11
N LEU A 228 -8.91 10.07 22.21
CA LEU A 228 -7.49 10.36 22.46
C LEU A 228 -7.27 11.32 23.62
N ASN A 229 -7.99 12.43 23.65
CA ASN A 229 -7.90 13.43 24.73
C ASN A 229 -8.23 12.81 26.09
N LYS A 230 -9.25 11.95 26.15
CA LYS A 230 -9.63 11.25 27.39
C LYS A 230 -8.60 10.25 27.85
N LYS A 231 -7.96 9.52 26.92
CA LYS A 231 -7.06 8.39 27.22
C LYS A 231 -5.62 8.83 27.49
N ILE A 232 -5.09 9.72 26.66
CA ILE A 232 -3.68 10.11 26.72
C ILE A 232 -3.44 11.61 26.89
N GLY A 233 -4.48 12.44 26.78
CA GLY A 233 -4.36 13.90 26.84
C GLY A 233 -4.00 14.57 25.52
N ALA A 234 -4.48 15.80 25.32
CA ALA A 234 -4.36 16.54 24.05
C ALA A 234 -2.90 16.86 23.66
N ASN A 235 -1.99 16.99 24.64
CA ASN A 235 -0.60 17.36 24.39
C ASN A 235 0.33 16.17 24.11
N ARG A 236 -0.19 14.94 24.11
CA ARG A 236 0.62 13.75 23.94
C ARG A 236 0.59 13.17 22.53
N TYR A 237 -0.15 13.74 21.60
CA TYR A 237 -0.19 13.28 20.22
C TYR A 237 -0.17 14.41 19.19
N ASN A 238 0.39 14.11 18.02
CA ASN A 238 0.30 14.93 16.83
C ASN A 238 -0.42 14.16 15.72
N VAL A 239 -1.06 14.86 14.79
CA VAL A 239 -1.74 14.26 13.63
C VAL A 239 -1.22 14.90 12.36
N PHE A 240 -0.76 14.06 11.43
CA PHE A 240 -0.23 14.46 10.15
C PHE A 240 -1.10 13.85 9.04
N SER A 241 -1.67 14.68 8.20
CA SER A 241 -2.58 14.24 7.13
C SER A 241 -2.14 14.78 5.78
N ASN A 242 -2.25 13.95 4.73
CA ASN A 242 -1.88 14.31 3.36
C ASN A 242 -0.42 14.81 3.23
N ILE A 243 0.50 14.22 3.99
CA ILE A 243 1.92 14.52 3.91
C ILE A 243 2.56 13.75 2.75
N ASP A 244 3.59 14.33 2.17
CA ASP A 244 4.42 13.69 1.14
C ASP A 244 5.42 12.70 1.75
N ASN A 245 6.10 11.95 0.89
CA ASN A 245 7.10 10.96 1.32
C ASN A 245 8.26 11.59 2.09
N ASN A 246 8.73 12.77 1.69
CA ASN A 246 9.85 13.45 2.36
C ASN A 246 9.49 13.84 3.80
N SER A 247 8.27 14.38 4.00
CA SER A 247 7.76 14.70 5.32
C SER A 247 7.57 13.45 6.18
N LEU A 248 7.02 12.37 5.60
CA LEU A 248 6.88 11.09 6.28
C LEU A 248 8.23 10.47 6.63
N ASN A 249 9.23 10.59 5.75
CA ASN A 249 10.60 10.12 6.02
C ASN A 249 11.23 10.82 7.23
N LYS A 250 11.05 12.13 7.36
CA LYS A 250 11.51 12.87 8.55
C LYS A 250 10.86 12.35 9.84
N ILE A 251 9.56 12.03 9.78
CA ILE A 251 8.83 11.46 10.93
C ILE A 251 9.36 10.07 11.25
N TYR A 252 9.58 9.18 10.26
CA TYR A 252 10.22 7.88 10.50
C TYR A 252 11.58 8.02 11.17
N ASN A 253 12.43 8.94 10.68
CA ASN A 253 13.77 9.16 11.23
C ASN A 253 13.76 9.66 12.69
N SER A 254 12.76 10.48 13.07
CA SER A 254 12.64 11.07 14.42
C SER A 254 11.88 10.18 15.41
N ALA A 255 11.12 9.20 14.94
CA ALA A 255 10.32 8.32 15.80
C ALA A 255 11.18 7.32 16.57
N LEU A 256 10.75 6.95 17.78
CA LEU A 256 11.32 5.81 18.52
C LEU A 256 11.16 4.53 17.72
N CYS A 257 9.93 4.27 17.28
CA CYS A 257 9.60 3.16 16.39
C CYS A 257 8.23 3.36 15.73
N LEU A 258 8.02 2.65 14.61
CA LEU A 258 6.70 2.43 14.06
C LEU A 258 5.99 1.33 14.83
N ILE A 259 4.73 1.57 15.25
CA ILE A 259 3.84 0.56 15.80
C ILE A 259 2.83 0.14 14.73
N TYR A 260 2.88 -1.14 14.34
CA TYR A 260 2.08 -1.70 13.25
C TYR A 260 1.34 -2.98 13.71
N PRO A 261 0.32 -2.86 14.60
CA PRO A 261 -0.29 -3.98 15.29
C PRO A 261 -1.45 -4.61 14.50
N SER A 262 -1.45 -4.49 13.18
CA SER A 262 -2.56 -4.91 12.32
C SER A 262 -2.81 -6.41 12.35
N ASN A 263 -4.07 -6.82 12.49
CA ASN A 263 -4.47 -8.22 12.39
C ASN A 263 -4.42 -8.75 10.94
N TYR A 264 -4.47 -7.85 9.98
CA TYR A 264 -4.43 -8.23 8.57
C TYR A 264 -3.90 -7.10 7.69
N GLU A 265 -3.00 -7.44 6.79
CA GLU A 265 -2.52 -6.59 5.70
C GLU A 265 -2.34 -7.44 4.44
N GLY A 266 -2.53 -6.81 3.27
CA GLY A 266 -2.20 -7.47 2.01
C GLY A 266 -0.70 -7.43 1.73
N PHE A 267 -0.01 -6.35 2.21
CA PHE A 267 1.44 -6.17 2.11
C PHE A 267 2.02 -5.54 3.37
N GLY A 268 1.88 -4.23 3.56
CA GLY A 268 2.42 -3.50 4.70
C GLY A 268 3.52 -2.51 4.31
N LEU A 269 3.24 -1.62 3.35
CA LEU A 269 4.18 -0.58 2.90
C LEU A 269 4.86 0.18 4.04
N PRO A 270 4.15 0.64 5.10
CA PRO A 270 4.77 1.35 6.20
C PRO A 270 5.92 0.60 6.89
N ILE A 271 5.92 -0.73 6.84
CA ILE A 271 6.98 -1.55 7.42
C ILE A 271 8.29 -1.34 6.65
N ILE A 272 8.25 -1.48 5.33
CA ILE A 272 9.46 -1.35 4.49
C ILE A 272 9.91 0.10 4.38
N GLU A 273 8.99 1.07 4.38
CA GLU A 273 9.29 2.50 4.44
C GLU A 273 10.07 2.86 5.72
N ALA A 274 9.56 2.42 6.87
CA ALA A 274 10.20 2.61 8.16
C ALA A 274 11.57 1.93 8.22
N GLN A 275 11.69 0.68 7.77
CA GLN A 275 12.94 -0.06 7.75
C GLN A 275 13.99 0.64 6.86
N GLN A 276 13.59 1.11 5.68
CA GLN A 276 14.48 1.83 4.77
C GLN A 276 14.94 3.17 5.36
N ALA A 277 14.05 3.89 6.05
CA ALA A 277 14.37 5.11 6.80
C ALA A 277 15.22 4.84 8.07
N GLY A 278 15.47 3.58 8.40
CA GLY A 278 16.18 3.18 9.61
C GLY A 278 15.34 3.30 10.89
N CYS A 279 14.01 3.31 10.81
CA CYS A 279 13.12 3.32 11.96
C CYS A 279 12.83 1.88 12.43
N PRO A 280 12.99 1.54 13.72
CA PRO A 280 12.56 0.26 14.27
C PRO A 280 11.06 0.04 14.05
N VAL A 281 10.65 -1.21 13.78
CA VAL A 281 9.24 -1.54 13.52
C VAL A 281 8.79 -2.60 14.51
N ILE A 282 7.78 -2.29 15.32
CA ILE A 282 7.06 -3.25 16.15
C ILE A 282 5.78 -3.63 15.42
N ALA A 283 5.60 -4.90 15.09
CA ALA A 283 4.45 -5.37 14.33
C ALA A 283 3.87 -6.66 14.90
N LEU A 284 2.63 -6.98 14.49
CA LEU A 284 1.98 -8.23 14.87
C LEU A 284 2.36 -9.35 13.89
N ASN A 285 2.63 -10.53 14.39
CA ASN A 285 2.84 -11.74 13.58
C ASN A 285 1.53 -12.20 12.96
N SER A 286 1.10 -11.54 11.90
CA SER A 286 -0.18 -11.80 11.25
C SER A 286 -0.13 -11.51 9.75
N SER A 287 -0.88 -12.29 8.97
CA SER A 287 -1.06 -12.13 7.51
C SER A 287 0.27 -12.02 6.72
N SER A 288 0.45 -10.97 5.92
CA SER A 288 1.68 -10.71 5.16
C SER A 288 2.83 -10.13 6.02
N ILE A 289 2.55 -9.64 7.21
CA ILE A 289 3.53 -8.90 8.02
C ILE A 289 4.84 -9.67 8.25
N PRO A 290 4.84 -10.97 8.64
CA PRO A 290 6.09 -11.71 8.86
C PRO A 290 6.97 -11.82 7.62
N GLU A 291 6.36 -12.04 6.44
CA GLU A 291 7.12 -12.14 5.18
C GLU A 291 7.73 -10.80 4.73
N ILE A 292 7.10 -9.69 5.13
CA ILE A 292 7.53 -8.34 4.75
C ILE A 292 8.55 -7.78 5.73
N ILE A 293 8.34 -7.92 7.05
CA ILE A 293 9.24 -7.35 8.05
C ILE A 293 10.57 -8.09 8.15
N GLY A 294 10.59 -9.39 7.79
CA GLY A 294 11.76 -10.26 7.96
C GLY A 294 11.96 -10.69 9.42
N GLU A 295 13.15 -11.21 9.72
CA GLU A 295 13.50 -11.64 11.06
C GLU A 295 13.75 -10.44 11.97
N THR A 296 13.08 -10.41 13.11
CA THR A 296 13.19 -9.34 14.10
C THR A 296 12.67 -9.78 15.47
N PRO A 297 13.29 -9.39 16.57
CA PRO A 297 12.75 -9.60 17.92
C PRO A 297 11.53 -8.73 18.22
N LEU A 298 11.21 -7.77 17.36
CA LEU A 298 10.10 -6.82 17.54
C LEU A 298 8.77 -7.32 16.94
N LEU A 299 8.68 -8.59 16.55
CA LEU A 299 7.46 -9.20 16.03
C LEU A 299 6.62 -9.77 17.18
N MET A 300 5.50 -9.11 17.50
CA MET A 300 4.59 -9.53 18.56
C MET A 300 3.81 -10.78 18.18
N LYS A 301 3.70 -11.72 19.10
CA LYS A 301 2.92 -12.94 18.93
C LYS A 301 1.42 -12.71 19.16
N PHE A 302 1.05 -11.79 20.07
CA PHE A 302 -0.32 -11.50 20.45
C PHE A 302 -0.62 -10.00 20.36
N ALA A 303 -1.85 -9.66 19.96
CA ALA A 303 -2.33 -8.28 19.92
C ALA A 303 -2.92 -7.89 21.30
N ASP A 304 -2.07 -7.74 22.32
CA ASP A 304 -2.46 -7.34 23.65
C ASP A 304 -1.49 -6.30 24.24
N LYS A 305 -1.94 -5.60 25.29
CA LYS A 305 -1.18 -4.53 25.97
C LYS A 305 0.16 -5.01 26.51
N LYS A 306 0.19 -6.22 27.09
CA LYS A 306 1.39 -6.79 27.71
C LYS A 306 2.46 -7.06 26.65
N SER A 307 2.06 -7.70 25.53
CA SER A 307 2.94 -7.98 24.41
C SER A 307 3.50 -6.69 23.80
N LEU A 308 2.63 -5.70 23.54
CA LEU A 308 3.07 -4.44 22.94
C LEU A 308 4.03 -3.69 23.88
N LEU A 309 3.68 -3.55 25.17
CA LEU A 309 4.52 -2.84 26.12
C LEU A 309 5.87 -3.55 26.35
N SER A 310 5.88 -4.88 26.45
CA SER A 310 7.12 -5.64 26.59
C SER A 310 8.03 -5.50 25.38
N THR A 311 7.45 -5.47 24.16
CA THR A 311 8.22 -5.29 22.93
C THR A 311 8.77 -3.86 22.81
N ILE A 312 7.99 -2.82 23.19
CA ILE A 312 8.50 -1.44 23.25
C ILE A 312 9.70 -1.34 24.19
N LYS A 313 9.65 -2.01 25.35
CA LYS A 313 10.75 -2.00 26.33
C LYS A 313 12.05 -2.61 25.83
N LEU A 314 12.03 -3.48 24.80
CA LEU A 314 13.25 -3.98 24.16
C LEU A 314 14.09 -2.85 23.56
N LEU A 315 13.44 -1.77 23.12
CA LEU A 315 14.10 -0.59 22.56
C LEU A 315 14.80 0.29 23.61
N ASN A 316 14.78 -0.08 24.90
CA ASN A 316 15.64 0.53 25.91
C ASN A 316 17.11 0.06 25.78
N SER A 317 17.38 -1.02 25.03
CA SER A 317 18.70 -1.53 24.77
C SER A 317 19.28 -0.93 23.46
N PRO A 318 20.37 -0.14 23.52
CA PRO A 318 21.02 0.40 22.32
C PRO A 318 21.49 -0.69 21.34
N SER A 319 21.90 -1.85 21.86
CA SER A 319 22.32 -2.99 21.03
C SER A 319 21.16 -3.55 20.21
N ILE A 320 19.97 -3.70 20.80
CA ILE A 320 18.77 -4.13 20.08
C ILE A 320 18.35 -3.09 19.03
N ILE A 321 18.39 -1.80 19.39
CA ILE A 321 18.07 -0.73 18.42
C ILE A 321 18.99 -0.83 17.20
N LYS A 322 20.30 -0.97 17.42
CA LYS A 322 21.26 -1.10 16.32
C LYS A 322 20.98 -2.34 15.47
N GLU A 323 20.80 -3.49 16.10
CA GLU A 323 20.50 -4.77 15.44
C GLU A 323 19.25 -4.66 14.54
N VAL A 324 18.14 -4.15 15.08
CA VAL A 324 16.87 -4.08 14.32
C VAL A 324 16.91 -3.04 13.22
N ILE A 325 17.69 -1.97 13.35
CA ILE A 325 17.91 -0.99 12.28
C ILE A 325 18.74 -1.61 11.16
N ASP A 326 19.85 -2.25 11.48
CA ASP A 326 20.74 -2.85 10.48
C ASP A 326 20.05 -4.00 9.73
N SER A 327 19.36 -4.89 10.45
CA SER A 327 18.57 -5.96 9.85
C SER A 327 17.40 -5.43 9.01
N GLY A 328 16.71 -4.39 9.48
CA GLY A 328 15.61 -3.76 8.76
C GLY A 328 16.07 -3.11 7.45
N LYS A 329 17.17 -2.36 7.47
CA LYS A 329 17.77 -1.79 6.26
C LYS A 329 18.14 -2.89 5.25
N LYS A 330 18.79 -3.96 5.71
CA LYS A 330 19.13 -5.11 4.85
C LYS A 330 17.87 -5.76 4.27
N ASN A 331 16.82 -5.95 5.07
CA ASN A 331 15.56 -6.52 4.63
C ASN A 331 14.87 -5.65 3.58
N SER A 332 14.87 -4.31 3.73
CA SER A 332 14.22 -3.39 2.80
C SER A 332 14.79 -3.45 1.38
N LEU A 333 16.04 -3.86 1.20
CA LEU A 333 16.67 -4.04 -0.12
C LEU A 333 15.96 -5.09 -0.99
N ARG A 334 15.22 -6.02 -0.39
CA ARG A 334 14.39 -7.00 -1.11
C ARG A 334 13.23 -6.35 -1.88
N PHE A 335 12.86 -5.13 -1.53
CA PHE A 335 11.66 -4.43 -1.98
C PHE A 335 12.00 -3.18 -2.79
N SER A 336 13.01 -3.26 -3.64
CA SER A 336 13.38 -2.12 -4.47
C SER A 336 12.33 -1.84 -5.56
N ALA A 337 12.13 -0.55 -5.89
CA ALA A 337 11.28 -0.14 -7.01
C ALA A 337 11.73 -0.79 -8.33
N GLN A 338 13.04 -0.94 -8.53
CA GLN A 338 13.61 -1.55 -9.74
C GLN A 338 13.24 -3.04 -9.85
N SER A 339 13.37 -3.81 -8.75
CA SER A 339 13.01 -5.24 -8.75
C SER A 339 11.52 -5.42 -9.02
N MET A 340 10.66 -4.60 -8.42
CA MET A 340 9.22 -4.60 -8.69
C MET A 340 8.97 -4.32 -10.18
N THR A 341 9.54 -3.25 -10.73
CA THR A 341 9.32 -2.84 -12.13
C THR A 341 9.79 -3.90 -13.12
N ASN A 342 10.95 -4.50 -12.90
CA ASN A 342 11.45 -5.58 -13.75
C ASN A 342 10.50 -6.77 -13.75
N ALA A 343 10.00 -7.18 -12.59
CA ALA A 343 9.05 -8.29 -12.50
C ALA A 343 7.71 -7.98 -13.20
N TYR A 344 7.24 -6.73 -13.18
CA TYR A 344 6.07 -6.32 -13.97
C TYR A 344 6.35 -6.37 -15.48
N LYS A 345 7.53 -5.93 -15.92
CA LYS A 345 7.95 -6.02 -17.33
C LYS A 345 8.01 -7.46 -17.80
N ASP A 346 8.56 -8.37 -17.00
CA ASP A 346 8.60 -9.80 -17.32
C ASP A 346 7.19 -10.34 -17.57
N ILE A 347 6.20 -9.96 -16.73
CA ILE A 347 4.80 -10.34 -16.96
C ILE A 347 4.27 -9.76 -18.27
N TYR A 348 4.53 -8.49 -18.57
CA TYR A 348 4.05 -7.88 -19.81
C TYR A 348 4.66 -8.56 -21.03
N ASN A 349 5.94 -8.87 -21.01
CA ASN A 349 6.64 -9.56 -22.09
C ASN A 349 6.12 -10.98 -22.35
N THR A 350 5.59 -11.67 -21.33
CA THR A 350 5.03 -13.02 -21.50
C THR A 350 3.62 -13.03 -22.08
N LEU A 351 2.96 -11.88 -22.18
CA LEU A 351 1.58 -11.76 -22.65
C LEU A 351 1.46 -11.40 -24.15
N ILE A 352 2.60 -11.19 -24.80
CA ILE A 352 2.70 -10.79 -26.21
C ILE A 352 2.80 -11.99 -27.15
#